data_dc76b7d01fbae06ec09e88a92626058e
#
_entry.id   dc76b7d01fbae06ec09e88a92626058e
#
_cell.length_a   1.000
_cell.length_b   1.000
_cell.length_c   1.000
_cell.angle_alpha   90.00
_cell.angle_beta   90.00
_cell.angle_gamma   90.00
#
_symmetry.space_group_name_H-M   'P 1'
#
loop_
_entity.id
_entity.type
_entity.pdbx_description
1 polymer ?
#
loop_
_entity_poly.entity_id
_entity_poly.type
_entity_poly.pdbx_seq_one_letter_code
_entity_poly.pdbx_strand_id
1 'polypeptide(L)'
;MLIKAVAQSLFRKGLKSDFAKVFISTVHFPNPQKVDIYKIELQNTIMNTVKACSQALFVFDEIDKMPEGLIDAVKPFIDYHDEVQGIDFRRSIFLFLSNTGGEEINKIAINAYFEGRLRESITYTECELLIKNGAFNEIGGLHRSSVIDKHLVDWYVPFLPLERKHVASCVVAEAHQRNSTIVLKKDEIDVILNELIYFPKDVQVYSATGCKTVSPKVDILLHDILEEEYT
;
A
#
# COMPACT_ATOMS: atom_id res chain seq x y z
N MET A 1 6.31 -0.15 3.21
CA MET A 1 6.86 1.14 3.71
C MET A 1 5.80 2.05 4.30
N LEU A 2 4.72 2.40 3.60
CA LEU A 2 3.68 3.34 4.07
C LEU A 2 3.10 2.97 5.44
N ILE A 3 2.58 1.76 5.59
CA ILE A 3 1.97 1.28 6.86
C ILE A 3 2.91 1.49 8.05
N LYS A 4 4.21 1.16 7.86
CA LYS A 4 5.22 1.33 8.91
C LYS A 4 5.42 2.82 9.26
N ALA A 5 5.47 3.70 8.27
CA ALA A 5 5.62 5.13 8.49
C ALA A 5 4.41 5.72 9.23
N VAL A 6 3.18 5.38 8.81
CA VAL A 6 1.96 5.81 9.49
C VAL A 6 1.93 5.31 10.94
N ALA A 7 2.21 4.03 11.17
CA ALA A 7 2.22 3.49 12.53
C ALA A 7 3.29 4.13 13.42
N GLN A 8 4.47 4.45 12.88
CA GLN A 8 5.55 5.14 13.60
C GLN A 8 5.21 6.59 13.95
N SER A 9 4.41 7.27 13.10
CA SER A 9 3.94 8.63 13.39
C SER A 9 2.87 8.67 14.48
N LEU A 10 2.08 7.60 14.62
CA LEU A 10 0.99 7.51 15.58
C LEU A 10 1.42 6.91 16.93
N PHE A 11 2.33 5.93 16.91
CA PHE A 11 2.67 5.14 18.08
C PHE A 11 4.19 5.04 18.27
N ARG A 12 4.67 5.22 19.51
CA ARG A 12 6.10 5.06 19.84
C ARG A 12 6.65 3.67 19.44
N LYS A 13 5.83 2.61 19.55
CA LYS A 13 6.20 1.25 19.16
C LYS A 13 5.95 0.94 17.69
N GLY A 14 5.44 1.90 16.91
CA GLY A 14 5.04 1.70 15.51
C GLY A 14 4.06 0.53 15.37
N LEU A 15 4.31 -0.36 14.43
CA LEU A 15 3.48 -1.56 14.19
C LEU A 15 3.49 -2.59 15.34
N LYS A 16 4.42 -2.47 16.29
CA LYS A 16 4.46 -3.32 17.50
C LYS A 16 3.51 -2.80 18.60
N SER A 17 2.77 -1.72 18.35
CA SER A 17 1.76 -1.23 19.27
C SER A 17 0.56 -2.17 19.30
N ASP A 18 0.00 -2.42 20.49
CA ASP A 18 -1.24 -3.20 20.63
C ASP A 18 -2.46 -2.52 19.97
N PHE A 19 -2.34 -1.24 19.65
CA PHE A 19 -3.38 -0.43 19.01
C PHE A 19 -3.20 -0.27 17.49
N ALA A 20 -2.18 -0.91 16.91
CA ALA A 20 -1.97 -1.04 15.47
C ALA A 20 -2.30 -2.49 15.06
N LYS A 21 -3.40 -2.69 14.36
CA LYS A 21 -3.85 -4.01 13.88
C LYS A 21 -3.67 -4.07 12.36
N VAL A 22 -2.96 -5.08 11.89
CA VAL A 22 -2.74 -5.31 10.46
C VAL A 22 -3.40 -6.64 10.09
N PHE A 23 -4.32 -6.58 9.15
CA PHE A 23 -5.00 -7.74 8.57
C PHE A 23 -4.52 -7.91 7.12
N ILE A 24 -3.84 -9.01 6.85
CA ILE A 24 -3.46 -9.42 5.49
C ILE A 24 -4.54 -10.38 5.02
N SER A 25 -5.26 -10.04 3.96
CA SER A 25 -6.47 -10.75 3.56
C SER A 25 -6.23 -12.23 3.27
N THR A 26 -5.16 -12.54 2.56
CA THR A 26 -4.79 -13.92 2.22
C THR A 26 -4.39 -14.78 3.41
N VAL A 27 -3.93 -14.16 4.50
CA VAL A 27 -3.48 -14.85 5.72
C VAL A 27 -4.60 -14.97 6.75
N HIS A 28 -5.31 -13.87 7.01
CA HIS A 28 -6.30 -13.79 8.08
C HIS A 28 -7.69 -14.24 7.64
N PHE A 29 -8.00 -14.17 6.33
CA PHE A 29 -9.32 -14.48 5.77
C PHE A 29 -9.26 -15.43 4.57
N PRO A 30 -8.54 -16.58 4.68
CA PRO A 30 -8.24 -17.44 3.53
C PRO A 30 -9.44 -18.22 3.00
N ASN A 31 -10.54 -18.35 3.76
CA ASN A 31 -11.68 -19.19 3.39
C ASN A 31 -12.96 -18.36 3.20
N PRO A 32 -13.42 -18.15 1.96
CA PRO A 32 -14.64 -17.39 1.69
C PRO A 32 -15.91 -17.96 2.35
N GLN A 33 -15.94 -19.25 2.66
CA GLN A 33 -17.11 -19.87 3.31
C GLN A 33 -17.24 -19.50 4.80
N LYS A 34 -16.19 -18.91 5.40
CA LYS A 34 -16.16 -18.50 6.81
C LYS A 34 -16.39 -16.99 7.02
N VAL A 35 -16.90 -16.28 6.02
CA VAL A 35 -17.09 -14.81 6.07
C VAL A 35 -17.84 -14.37 7.31
N ASP A 36 -18.90 -15.06 7.70
CA ASP A 36 -19.70 -14.66 8.87
C ASP A 36 -18.95 -14.81 10.19
N ILE A 37 -18.07 -15.81 10.29
CA ILE A 37 -17.18 -15.97 11.45
C ILE A 37 -16.17 -14.84 11.47
N TYR A 38 -15.51 -14.57 10.35
CA TYR A 38 -14.54 -13.49 10.22
C TYR A 38 -15.14 -12.12 10.53
N LYS A 39 -16.39 -11.85 10.14
CA LYS A 39 -17.11 -10.61 10.49
C LYS A 39 -17.20 -10.42 12.00
N ILE A 40 -17.59 -11.45 12.72
CA ILE A 40 -17.73 -11.40 14.18
C ILE A 40 -16.37 -11.19 14.86
N GLU A 41 -15.34 -11.94 14.43
CA GLU A 41 -13.99 -11.83 14.98
C GLU A 41 -13.38 -10.44 14.71
N LEU A 42 -13.57 -9.92 13.50
CA LEU A 42 -13.10 -8.60 13.11
C LEU A 42 -13.78 -7.49 13.92
N GLN A 43 -15.11 -7.52 14.04
CA GLN A 43 -15.87 -6.56 14.84
C GLN A 43 -15.42 -6.57 16.31
N ASN A 44 -15.29 -7.76 16.89
CA ASN A 44 -14.81 -7.90 18.27
C ASN A 44 -13.40 -7.35 18.46
N THR A 45 -12.51 -7.61 17.50
CA THR A 45 -11.13 -7.11 17.53
C THR A 45 -11.11 -5.58 17.47
N ILE A 46 -11.87 -4.98 16.57
CA ILE A 46 -11.98 -3.52 16.43
C ILE A 46 -12.52 -2.91 17.71
N MET A 47 -13.68 -3.39 18.21
CA MET A 47 -14.31 -2.88 19.43
C MET A 47 -13.38 -2.97 20.64
N ASN A 48 -12.77 -4.12 20.88
CA ASN A 48 -11.87 -4.31 22.02
C ASN A 48 -10.62 -3.41 21.94
N THR A 49 -10.09 -3.22 20.74
CA THR A 49 -8.92 -2.35 20.53
C THR A 49 -9.27 -0.89 20.84
N VAL A 50 -10.40 -0.39 20.31
CA VAL A 50 -10.80 1.02 20.52
C VAL A 50 -11.29 1.25 21.95
N LYS A 51 -11.94 0.28 22.58
CA LYS A 51 -12.30 0.35 24.00
C LYS A 51 -11.07 0.50 24.90
N ALA A 52 -9.96 -0.11 24.54
CA ALA A 52 -8.70 0.02 25.27
C ALA A 52 -7.96 1.33 24.96
N CYS A 53 -8.05 1.81 23.70
CA CYS A 53 -7.48 3.10 23.26
C CYS A 53 -8.28 3.64 22.08
N SER A 54 -8.90 4.80 22.22
CA SER A 54 -9.68 5.43 21.15
C SER A 54 -8.84 5.76 19.90
N GLN A 55 -7.54 6.03 20.06
CA GLN A 55 -6.63 6.24 18.94
C GLN A 55 -6.04 4.89 18.52
N ALA A 56 -6.66 4.28 17.52
CA ALA A 56 -6.26 2.98 16.99
C ALA A 56 -6.04 3.05 15.47
N LEU A 57 -5.20 2.16 14.95
CA LEU A 57 -4.91 2.00 13.53
C LEU A 57 -5.30 0.60 13.09
N PHE A 58 -6.18 0.52 12.10
CA PHE A 58 -6.59 -0.73 11.46
C PHE A 58 -6.15 -0.71 10.00
N VAL A 59 -5.32 -1.65 9.61
CA VAL A 59 -4.79 -1.77 8.24
C VAL A 59 -5.33 -3.05 7.63
N PHE A 60 -5.94 -2.93 6.47
CA PHE A 60 -6.41 -4.04 5.65
C PHE A 60 -5.56 -4.11 4.39
N ASP A 61 -4.64 -5.06 4.37
CA ASP A 61 -3.73 -5.26 3.24
C ASP A 61 -4.27 -6.36 2.31
N GLU A 62 -3.98 -6.23 1.01
CA GLU A 62 -4.50 -7.11 -0.05
C GLU A 62 -6.03 -7.19 -0.06
N ILE A 63 -6.72 -6.04 0.12
CA ILE A 63 -8.19 -6.04 0.21
C ILE A 63 -8.85 -6.55 -1.08
N ASP A 64 -8.16 -6.46 -2.21
CA ASP A 64 -8.57 -7.08 -3.49
C ASP A 64 -8.63 -8.62 -3.41
N LYS A 65 -8.00 -9.25 -2.42
CA LYS A 65 -8.06 -10.69 -2.14
C LYS A 65 -9.02 -11.06 -1.01
N MET A 66 -9.59 -10.07 -0.33
CA MET A 66 -10.53 -10.29 0.78
C MET A 66 -11.82 -10.94 0.27
N PRO A 67 -12.41 -11.89 0.99
CA PRO A 67 -13.72 -12.42 0.67
C PRO A 67 -14.77 -11.31 0.56
N GLU A 68 -15.61 -11.39 -0.48
CA GLU A 68 -16.66 -10.41 -0.77
C GLU A 68 -17.62 -10.25 0.43
N GLY A 69 -17.99 -9.01 0.72
CA GLY A 69 -18.90 -8.67 1.83
C GLY A 69 -18.26 -8.70 3.23
N LEU A 70 -17.02 -9.15 3.40
CA LEU A 70 -16.37 -9.14 4.71
C LEU A 70 -16.07 -7.71 5.18
N ILE A 71 -15.67 -6.81 4.28
CA ILE A 71 -15.34 -5.42 4.63
C ILE A 71 -16.54 -4.65 5.18
N ASP A 72 -17.76 -5.06 4.86
CA ASP A 72 -18.97 -4.42 5.40
C ASP A 72 -19.09 -4.58 6.92
N ALA A 73 -18.35 -5.51 7.52
CA ALA A 73 -18.23 -5.60 8.98
C ALA A 73 -17.59 -4.37 9.62
N VAL A 74 -16.79 -3.60 8.85
CA VAL A 74 -16.14 -2.38 9.32
C VAL A 74 -17.08 -1.17 9.27
N LYS A 75 -18.12 -1.23 8.43
CA LYS A 75 -19.04 -0.12 8.20
C LYS A 75 -19.55 0.57 9.48
N PRO A 76 -20.04 -0.14 10.52
CA PRO A 76 -20.56 0.52 11.72
C PRO A 76 -19.55 1.44 12.42
N PHE A 77 -18.25 1.21 12.24
CA PHE A 77 -17.18 1.92 12.92
C PHE A 77 -16.63 3.13 12.14
N ILE A 78 -16.98 3.22 10.84
CA ILE A 78 -16.57 4.33 9.95
C ILE A 78 -17.76 5.15 9.46
N ASP A 79 -18.99 4.77 9.83
CA ASP A 79 -20.21 5.50 9.50
C ASP A 79 -20.36 6.73 10.45
N TYR A 80 -21.22 7.66 10.10
CA TYR A 80 -21.46 8.95 10.78
C TYR A 80 -22.17 8.82 12.14
N HIS A 81 -21.79 7.83 12.95
CA HIS A 81 -22.30 7.67 14.31
C HIS A 81 -21.29 8.23 15.31
N ASP A 82 -21.78 8.97 16.30
CA ASP A 82 -20.91 9.47 17.38
C ASP A 82 -20.32 8.34 18.20
N GLU A 83 -21.12 7.28 18.45
CA GLU A 83 -20.72 6.10 19.22
C GLU A 83 -21.39 4.85 18.67
N VAL A 84 -20.70 3.71 18.76
CA VAL A 84 -21.25 2.38 18.51
C VAL A 84 -21.12 1.57 19.78
N GLN A 85 -22.24 1.15 20.38
CA GLN A 85 -22.26 0.44 21.66
C GLN A 85 -21.52 1.19 22.81
N GLY A 86 -21.62 2.52 22.84
CA GLY A 86 -20.98 3.35 23.84
C GLY A 86 -19.46 3.54 23.64
N ILE A 87 -18.94 3.25 22.45
CA ILE A 87 -17.53 3.42 22.08
C ILE A 87 -17.42 4.42 20.95
N ASP A 88 -16.56 5.45 21.12
CA ASP A 88 -16.25 6.47 20.12
C ASP A 88 -15.12 6.02 19.20
N PHE A 89 -15.40 5.87 17.89
CA PHE A 89 -14.46 5.44 16.85
C PHE A 89 -13.83 6.59 16.05
N ARG A 90 -14.24 7.83 16.26
CA ARG A 90 -13.85 9.01 15.45
C ARG A 90 -12.34 9.32 15.46
N ARG A 91 -11.59 8.76 16.41
CA ARG A 91 -10.14 8.89 16.51
C ARG A 91 -9.39 7.68 15.95
N SER A 92 -10.11 6.70 15.43
CA SER A 92 -9.53 5.52 14.80
C SER A 92 -9.27 5.76 13.32
N ILE A 93 -8.20 5.18 12.81
CA ILE A 93 -7.79 5.29 11.41
C ILE A 93 -7.92 3.92 10.77
N PHE A 94 -8.60 3.88 9.63
CA PHE A 94 -8.78 2.69 8.81
C PHE A 94 -8.05 2.88 7.47
N LEU A 95 -7.10 2.01 7.17
CA LEU A 95 -6.35 2.01 5.91
C LEU A 95 -6.69 0.77 5.10
N PHE A 96 -7.14 0.99 3.88
CA PHE A 96 -7.47 -0.06 2.92
C PHE A 96 -6.45 -0.05 1.79
N LEU A 97 -5.62 -1.11 1.67
CA LEU A 97 -4.61 -1.23 0.62
C LEU A 97 -5.07 -2.25 -0.41
N SER A 98 -5.10 -1.81 -1.66
CA SER A 98 -5.59 -2.60 -2.79
C SER A 98 -4.74 -2.38 -4.02
N ASN A 99 -4.71 -3.36 -4.92
CA ASN A 99 -4.20 -3.19 -6.28
C ASN A 99 -5.29 -2.74 -7.28
N THR A 100 -6.53 -2.63 -6.82
CA THR A 100 -7.69 -2.22 -7.62
C THR A 100 -7.47 -0.83 -8.23
N GLY A 101 -7.84 -0.64 -9.49
CA GLY A 101 -7.64 0.63 -10.21
C GLY A 101 -6.19 0.90 -10.62
N GLY A 102 -5.27 -0.05 -10.41
CA GLY A 102 -3.86 0.12 -10.74
C GLY A 102 -3.58 0.33 -12.22
N GLU A 103 -4.35 -0.32 -13.11
CA GLU A 103 -4.23 -0.13 -14.56
C GLU A 103 -4.64 1.28 -14.98
N GLU A 104 -5.70 1.81 -14.41
CA GLU A 104 -6.20 3.16 -14.67
C GLU A 104 -5.20 4.22 -14.20
N ILE A 105 -4.63 4.02 -13.01
CA ILE A 105 -3.57 4.90 -12.49
C ILE A 105 -2.35 4.89 -13.42
N ASN A 106 -1.95 3.71 -13.93
CA ASN A 106 -0.85 3.60 -14.88
C ASN A 106 -1.17 4.33 -16.19
N LYS A 107 -2.40 4.24 -16.71
CA LYS A 107 -2.83 4.97 -17.91
C LYS A 107 -2.75 6.48 -17.72
N ILE A 108 -3.17 7.01 -16.56
CA ILE A 108 -3.03 8.44 -16.26
C ILE A 108 -1.56 8.86 -16.29
N ALA A 109 -0.69 8.10 -15.63
CA ALA A 109 0.74 8.42 -15.59
C ALA A 109 1.38 8.38 -16.99
N ILE A 110 1.04 7.38 -17.81
CA ILE A 110 1.52 7.25 -19.18
C ILE A 110 1.03 8.40 -20.04
N ASN A 111 -0.25 8.75 -19.97
CA ASN A 111 -0.82 9.86 -20.73
C ASN A 111 -0.16 11.19 -20.36
N ALA A 112 0.00 11.47 -19.07
CA ALA A 112 0.71 12.65 -18.58
C ALA A 112 2.14 12.74 -19.14
N TYR A 113 2.86 11.61 -19.20
CA TYR A 113 4.19 11.56 -19.79
C TYR A 113 4.18 11.92 -21.29
N PHE A 114 3.28 11.33 -22.09
CA PHE A 114 3.17 11.64 -23.51
C PHE A 114 2.69 13.07 -23.80
N GLU A 115 1.94 13.67 -22.90
CA GLU A 115 1.53 15.07 -22.94
C GLU A 115 2.66 16.03 -22.49
N GLY A 116 3.82 15.51 -22.09
CA GLY A 116 4.92 16.32 -21.55
C GLY A 116 4.63 16.93 -20.17
N ARG A 117 3.64 16.42 -19.46
CA ARG A 117 3.29 16.85 -18.10
C ARG A 117 4.24 16.22 -17.08
N LEU A 118 4.58 17.00 -16.06
CA LEU A 118 5.32 16.47 -14.92
C LEU A 118 4.44 15.52 -14.08
N ARG A 119 5.03 14.48 -13.52
CA ARG A 119 4.36 13.55 -12.59
C ARG A 119 3.63 14.29 -11.46
N GLU A 120 4.28 15.32 -10.93
CA GLU A 120 3.79 16.15 -9.83
C GLU A 120 2.57 17.01 -10.20
N SER A 121 2.26 17.13 -11.49
CA SER A 121 1.06 17.83 -11.98
C SER A 121 -0.19 16.94 -12.04
N ILE A 122 -0.03 15.62 -11.84
CA ILE A 122 -1.18 14.70 -11.77
C ILE A 122 -1.93 14.98 -10.46
N THR A 123 -3.17 15.41 -10.59
CA THR A 123 -3.99 15.83 -9.45
C THR A 123 -4.70 14.65 -8.79
N TYR A 124 -5.03 14.84 -7.52
CA TYR A 124 -5.87 13.90 -6.77
C TYR A 124 -7.20 13.64 -7.50
N THR A 125 -7.86 14.69 -7.97
CA THR A 125 -9.17 14.62 -8.62
C THR A 125 -9.17 13.79 -9.91
N GLU A 126 -8.06 13.81 -10.68
CA GLU A 126 -7.90 12.96 -11.87
C GLU A 126 -7.91 11.47 -11.53
N CYS A 127 -7.41 11.11 -10.36
CA CYS A 127 -7.26 9.73 -9.93
C CYS A 127 -8.46 9.22 -9.10
N GLU A 128 -9.07 10.07 -8.28
CA GLU A 128 -10.07 9.69 -7.29
C GLU A 128 -11.25 8.91 -7.90
N LEU A 129 -11.85 9.45 -8.96
CA LEU A 129 -13.01 8.83 -9.60
C LEU A 129 -12.67 7.45 -10.18
N LEU A 130 -11.47 7.30 -10.76
CA LEU A 130 -11.03 6.04 -11.35
C LEU A 130 -10.73 4.99 -10.30
N ILE A 131 -10.08 5.37 -9.20
CA ILE A 131 -9.82 4.47 -8.07
C ILE A 131 -11.13 4.01 -7.44
N LYS A 132 -12.06 4.95 -7.22
CA LYS A 132 -13.39 4.66 -6.66
C LYS A 132 -14.18 3.70 -7.55
N ASN A 133 -14.20 3.95 -8.87
CA ASN A 133 -14.86 3.07 -9.82
C ASN A 133 -14.19 1.69 -9.90
N GLY A 134 -12.86 1.63 -9.89
CA GLY A 134 -12.10 0.39 -9.81
C GLY A 134 -12.46 -0.38 -8.54
N ALA A 135 -12.37 0.25 -7.37
CA ALA A 135 -12.71 -0.37 -6.09
C ALA A 135 -14.14 -0.93 -6.04
N PHE A 136 -15.10 -0.27 -6.69
CA PHE A 136 -16.50 -0.72 -6.71
C PHE A 136 -16.76 -1.84 -7.73
N ASN A 137 -16.13 -1.78 -8.90
CA ASN A 137 -16.44 -2.69 -10.01
C ASN A 137 -15.54 -3.91 -10.12
N GLU A 138 -14.27 -3.83 -9.66
CA GLU A 138 -13.35 -4.96 -9.70
C GLU A 138 -13.70 -5.99 -8.61
N ILE A 139 -13.61 -7.27 -8.96
CA ILE A 139 -13.88 -8.38 -8.02
C ILE A 139 -12.85 -8.35 -6.88
N GLY A 140 -13.34 -8.37 -5.64
CA GLY A 140 -12.52 -8.31 -4.44
C GLY A 140 -13.32 -7.84 -3.23
N GLY A 141 -12.65 -7.57 -2.12
CA GLY A 141 -13.33 -7.20 -0.87
C GLY A 141 -14.10 -5.88 -0.93
N LEU A 142 -13.74 -4.97 -1.84
CA LEU A 142 -14.44 -3.71 -2.05
C LEU A 142 -15.54 -3.80 -3.12
N HIS A 143 -15.63 -4.91 -3.85
CA HIS A 143 -16.62 -5.10 -4.91
C HIS A 143 -18.03 -4.91 -4.37
N ARG A 144 -18.76 -3.93 -4.91
CA ARG A 144 -20.12 -3.57 -4.51
C ARG A 144 -20.32 -3.42 -3.00
N SER A 145 -19.25 -3.11 -2.26
CA SER A 145 -19.34 -2.98 -0.82
C SER A 145 -20.12 -1.73 -0.42
N SER A 146 -20.83 -1.82 0.71
CA SER A 146 -21.55 -0.69 1.27
C SER A 146 -20.60 0.41 1.78
N VAL A 147 -19.34 0.10 2.04
CA VAL A 147 -18.29 1.07 2.40
C VAL A 147 -18.03 2.06 1.25
N ILE A 148 -17.96 1.56 0.02
CA ILE A 148 -17.79 2.39 -1.19
C ILE A 148 -19.11 3.07 -1.59
N ASP A 149 -20.21 2.31 -1.64
CA ASP A 149 -21.53 2.80 -2.04
C ASP A 149 -22.04 3.96 -1.18
N LYS A 150 -21.79 3.88 0.13
CA LYS A 150 -22.20 4.91 1.11
C LYS A 150 -21.19 6.05 1.28
N HIS A 151 -20.14 6.10 0.44
CA HIS A 151 -19.10 7.13 0.51
C HIS A 151 -18.41 7.24 1.88
N LEU A 152 -18.14 6.11 2.53
CA LEU A 152 -17.54 6.06 3.87
C LEU A 152 -15.99 6.11 3.84
N VAL A 153 -15.39 6.17 2.65
CA VAL A 153 -13.94 6.36 2.48
C VAL A 153 -13.66 7.84 2.26
N ASP A 154 -12.94 8.45 3.20
CA ASP A 154 -12.61 9.88 3.15
C ASP A 154 -11.64 10.23 2.02
N TRP A 155 -10.64 9.35 1.77
CA TRP A 155 -9.56 9.63 0.83
C TRP A 155 -9.15 8.40 0.01
N TYR A 156 -9.02 8.59 -1.30
CA TYR A 156 -8.48 7.61 -2.25
C TYR A 156 -7.09 8.03 -2.70
N VAL A 157 -6.04 7.43 -2.13
CA VAL A 157 -4.65 7.84 -2.37
C VAL A 157 -4.02 7.03 -3.50
N PRO A 158 -3.75 7.63 -4.69
CA PRO A 158 -3.11 6.94 -5.80
C PRO A 158 -1.63 6.72 -5.55
N PHE A 159 -1.15 5.51 -5.82
CA PHE A 159 0.26 5.20 -5.91
C PHE A 159 0.67 5.12 -7.38
N LEU A 160 1.21 6.22 -7.89
CA LEU A 160 1.68 6.30 -9.28
C LEU A 160 2.86 5.34 -9.50
N PRO A 161 3.02 4.78 -10.73
CA PRO A 161 4.12 3.89 -11.05
C PRO A 161 5.48 4.60 -10.88
N LEU A 162 6.51 3.85 -10.48
CA LEU A 162 7.81 4.41 -10.15
C LEU A 162 8.68 4.60 -11.40
N GLU A 163 9.21 5.81 -11.57
CA GLU A 163 10.21 6.13 -12.58
C GLU A 163 11.61 5.61 -12.17
N ARG A 164 12.55 5.55 -13.11
CA ARG A 164 13.95 5.12 -12.86
C ARG A 164 14.58 5.84 -11.66
N LYS A 165 14.37 7.17 -11.53
CA LYS A 165 14.91 7.96 -10.41
C LYS A 165 14.43 7.48 -9.05
N HIS A 166 13.17 7.02 -8.96
CA HIS A 166 12.60 6.49 -7.72
C HIS A 166 13.16 5.11 -7.39
N VAL A 167 13.33 4.26 -8.42
CA VAL A 167 13.93 2.94 -8.25
C VAL A 167 15.40 3.06 -7.87
N ALA A 168 16.16 4.04 -8.43
CA ALA A 168 17.52 4.36 -7.99
C ALA A 168 17.56 4.70 -6.49
N SER A 169 16.60 5.49 -6.01
CA SER A 169 16.49 5.78 -4.56
C SER A 169 16.21 4.51 -3.73
N CYS A 170 15.47 3.53 -4.28
CA CYS A 170 15.30 2.24 -3.60
C CYS A 170 16.61 1.46 -3.53
N VAL A 171 17.41 1.44 -4.61
CA VAL A 171 18.72 0.77 -4.64
C VAL A 171 19.64 1.34 -3.55
N VAL A 172 19.75 2.66 -3.47
CA VAL A 172 20.55 3.34 -2.44
C VAL A 172 20.04 3.03 -1.03
N ALA A 173 18.73 3.09 -0.83
CA ALA A 173 18.14 2.81 0.49
C ALA A 173 18.35 1.35 0.93
N GLU A 174 18.24 0.40 0.00
CA GLU A 174 18.49 -1.01 0.27
C GLU A 174 19.96 -1.30 0.58
N ALA A 175 20.89 -0.71 -0.17
CA ALA A 175 22.32 -0.83 0.10
C ALA A 175 22.70 -0.26 1.46
N HIS A 176 22.22 0.94 1.78
CA HIS A 176 22.45 1.59 3.07
C HIS A 176 21.86 0.82 4.25
N GLN A 177 20.72 0.13 4.06
CA GLN A 177 20.11 -0.70 5.10
C GLN A 177 20.97 -1.92 5.44
N ARG A 178 21.74 -2.46 4.47
CA ARG A 178 22.66 -3.60 4.67
C ARG A 178 23.98 -3.16 5.27
N ASN A 179 24.51 -2.07 4.77
CA ASN A 179 25.73 -1.47 5.28
C ASN A 179 25.66 0.06 5.15
N SER A 180 25.52 0.74 6.28
CA SER A 180 25.34 2.19 6.36
C SER A 180 26.56 3.00 5.86
N THR A 181 27.73 2.37 5.67
CA THR A 181 28.95 3.02 5.18
C THR A 181 29.11 2.93 3.67
N ILE A 182 28.34 2.08 2.98
CA ILE A 182 28.42 1.90 1.54
C ILE A 182 27.79 3.08 0.82
N VAL A 183 28.56 3.64 -0.13
CA VAL A 183 28.12 4.66 -1.07
C VAL A 183 28.27 4.09 -2.47
N LEU A 184 27.15 3.70 -3.08
CA LEU A 184 27.14 3.17 -4.44
C LEU A 184 27.46 4.28 -5.46
N LYS A 185 28.30 3.96 -6.43
CA LYS A 185 28.56 4.81 -7.58
C LYS A 185 27.37 4.76 -8.56
N LYS A 186 27.30 5.74 -9.45
CA LYS A 186 26.21 5.85 -10.41
C LYS A 186 26.14 4.64 -11.36
N ASP A 187 27.27 4.18 -11.84
CA ASP A 187 27.40 3.01 -12.71
C ASP A 187 26.92 1.73 -12.04
N GLU A 188 27.23 1.53 -10.77
CA GLU A 188 26.75 0.39 -9.97
C GLU A 188 25.21 0.41 -9.81
N ILE A 189 24.63 1.60 -9.59
CA ILE A 189 23.17 1.76 -9.55
C ILE A 189 22.58 1.48 -10.94
N ASP A 190 23.18 2.00 -12.01
CA ASP A 190 22.70 1.84 -13.38
C ASP A 190 22.73 0.36 -13.83
N VAL A 191 23.65 -0.47 -13.34
CA VAL A 191 23.64 -1.94 -13.56
C VAL A 191 22.31 -2.54 -13.09
N ILE A 192 21.93 -2.28 -11.84
CA ILE A 192 20.67 -2.79 -11.30
C ILE A 192 19.47 -2.25 -12.09
N LEU A 193 19.45 -0.93 -12.38
CA LEU A 193 18.34 -0.31 -13.09
C LEU A 193 18.14 -0.88 -14.49
N ASN A 194 19.20 -1.26 -15.18
CA ASN A 194 19.14 -1.81 -16.54
C ASN A 194 18.67 -3.27 -16.59
N GLU A 195 18.76 -3.99 -15.49
CA GLU A 195 18.23 -5.35 -15.37
C GLU A 195 16.72 -5.41 -15.08
N LEU A 196 16.10 -4.27 -14.77
CA LEU A 196 14.67 -4.21 -14.45
C LEU A 196 13.82 -4.01 -15.71
N ILE A 197 12.59 -4.48 -15.63
CA ILE A 197 11.63 -4.32 -16.72
C ILE A 197 10.87 -2.99 -16.54
N TYR A 198 10.79 -2.23 -17.63
CA TYR A 198 10.08 -0.96 -17.68
C TYR A 198 8.96 -0.97 -18.72
N PHE A 199 7.96 -0.12 -18.50
CA PHE A 199 6.83 0.09 -19.39
C PHE A 199 6.57 1.60 -19.59
N PRO A 200 5.83 1.99 -20.67
CA PRO A 200 5.53 1.21 -21.88
C PRO A 200 6.81 0.75 -22.61
N LYS A 201 6.71 -0.30 -23.44
CA LYS A 201 7.89 -0.93 -24.08
C LYS A 201 8.72 0.03 -24.95
N ASP A 202 8.06 1.00 -25.58
CA ASP A 202 8.63 1.96 -26.50
C ASP A 202 9.43 3.07 -25.80
N VAL A 203 9.04 3.49 -24.61
CA VAL A 203 9.68 4.62 -23.87
C VAL A 203 10.30 4.23 -22.55
N GLN A 204 9.94 3.10 -21.96
CA GLN A 204 10.54 2.49 -20.76
C GLN A 204 10.70 3.44 -19.57
N VAL A 205 9.64 4.19 -19.24
CA VAL A 205 9.67 5.23 -18.20
C VAL A 205 9.45 4.67 -16.81
N TYR A 206 8.50 3.73 -16.65
CA TYR A 206 8.02 3.24 -15.37
C TYR A 206 8.43 1.80 -15.11
N SER A 207 8.88 1.50 -13.88
CA SER A 207 9.20 0.13 -13.48
C SER A 207 7.95 -0.75 -13.37
N ALA A 208 7.97 -1.92 -14.02
CA ALA A 208 6.87 -2.89 -13.99
C ALA A 208 6.65 -3.51 -12.60
N THR A 209 7.70 -3.62 -11.80
CA THR A 209 7.67 -4.25 -10.47
C THR A 209 7.89 -3.25 -9.32
N GLY A 210 8.02 -1.95 -9.65
CA GLY A 210 8.44 -0.94 -8.68
C GLY A 210 9.81 -1.29 -8.08
N CYS A 211 9.92 -1.32 -6.75
CA CYS A 211 11.15 -1.68 -6.05
C CYS A 211 11.18 -3.14 -5.56
N LYS A 212 10.18 -3.96 -5.89
CA LYS A 212 10.05 -5.33 -5.32
C LYS A 212 11.25 -6.24 -5.61
N THR A 213 11.89 -6.06 -6.77
CA THR A 213 13.00 -6.90 -7.22
C THR A 213 14.38 -6.27 -7.01
N VAL A 214 14.46 -5.11 -6.36
CA VAL A 214 15.71 -4.39 -6.07
C VAL A 214 16.53 -5.11 -5.00
N SER A 215 15.88 -5.55 -3.92
CA SER A 215 16.55 -6.14 -2.76
C SER A 215 17.52 -7.28 -3.11
N PRO A 216 17.13 -8.35 -3.82
CA PRO A 216 18.07 -9.43 -4.17
C PRO A 216 19.17 -8.99 -5.12
N LYS A 217 18.94 -7.99 -5.98
CA LYS A 217 19.95 -7.47 -6.89
C LYS A 217 21.02 -6.65 -6.17
N VAL A 218 20.62 -5.92 -5.14
CA VAL A 218 21.57 -5.23 -4.25
C VAL A 218 22.43 -6.23 -3.49
N ASP A 219 21.89 -7.37 -3.05
CA ASP A 219 22.66 -8.40 -2.37
C ASP A 219 23.78 -8.95 -3.27
N ILE A 220 23.48 -9.21 -4.55
CA ILE A 220 24.46 -9.68 -5.53
C ILE A 220 25.53 -8.61 -5.76
N LEU A 221 25.10 -7.37 -6.06
CA LEU A 221 26.03 -6.26 -6.30
C LEU A 221 27.01 -6.04 -5.13
N LEU A 222 26.49 -6.07 -3.90
CA LEU A 222 27.35 -5.87 -2.71
C LEU A 222 28.33 -7.02 -2.49
N HIS A 223 27.95 -8.24 -2.86
CA HIS A 223 28.84 -9.38 -2.82
C HIS A 223 30.00 -9.19 -3.81
N ASP A 224 29.70 -8.80 -5.05
CA ASP A 224 30.69 -8.58 -6.11
C ASP A 224 31.69 -7.47 -5.72
N ILE A 225 31.19 -6.33 -5.19
CA ILE A 225 32.02 -5.22 -4.71
C ILE A 225 32.98 -5.69 -3.60
N LEU A 226 32.51 -6.51 -2.67
CA LEU A 226 33.36 -7.01 -1.58
C LEU A 226 34.41 -8.00 -2.06
N GLU A 227 34.11 -8.83 -3.06
CA GLU A 227 35.11 -9.73 -3.67
C GLU A 227 36.21 -8.97 -4.41
N GLU A 228 35.86 -7.86 -5.10
CA GLU A 228 36.85 -7.01 -5.76
C GLU A 228 37.80 -6.27 -4.79
N GLU A 229 37.35 -5.94 -3.59
CA GLU A 229 38.19 -5.31 -2.57
C GLU A 229 39.21 -6.27 -1.93
N TYR A 230 39.02 -7.59 -2.04
CA TYR A 230 39.91 -8.62 -1.49
C TYR A 230 40.87 -9.24 -2.52
N THR A 231 40.75 -8.86 -3.80
CA THR A 231 41.63 -9.29 -4.89
C THR A 231 42.58 -8.19 -5.35
#